data_0b5a3887e84e7306cffd7d0fba8dda7a
#
_entry.id   0b5a3887e84e7306cffd7d0fba8dda7a
#
_cell.length_a   1.000
_cell.length_b   1.000
_cell.length_c   1.000
_cell.angle_alpha   90.00
_cell.angle_beta   90.00
_cell.angle_gamma   90.00
#
_symmetry.space_group_name_H-M   'P 1'
#
loop_
_entity.id
_entity.type
_entity.pdbx_description
1 polymer ?
#
loop_
_entity_poly.entity_id
_entity_poly.type
_entity_poly.pdbx_seq_one_letter_code
_entity_poly.pdbx_strand_id
1 'polypeptide(L)'
;MTYLAPHLPEILLPEALEVARGIRDESDRATALTWLAPYLPESLLPKALAVARDIWSESSRVEALIGLAPHLPQVLPEALEAARGIGGESDRAKALKALTATLTPANVDLSFWQDVLQALGTLTRPRFLETIPNLVPLILHFEGEVALREVYQ
;
A
#
# COMPACT_ATOMS: atom_id res chain seq x y z
N MET A 1 9.26 0.33 20.10
CA MET A 1 7.86 0.53 19.75
C MET A 1 7.25 -0.66 19.01
N THR A 2 7.93 -1.22 18.03
CA THR A 2 7.45 -2.36 17.23
C THR A 2 7.02 -3.58 18.04
N TYR A 3 7.69 -3.87 19.15
CA TYR A 3 7.40 -5.03 20.01
C TYR A 3 6.35 -4.76 21.08
N LEU A 4 5.98 -3.49 21.29
CA LEU A 4 5.04 -3.11 22.36
C LEU A 4 3.58 -3.06 21.88
N ALA A 5 3.35 -2.84 20.58
CA ALA A 5 2.00 -2.65 20.05
C ALA A 5 1.00 -3.78 20.42
N PRO A 6 1.37 -5.07 20.33
CA PRO A 6 0.45 -6.14 20.71
C PRO A 6 0.07 -6.18 22.19
N HIS A 7 0.84 -5.49 23.03
CA HIS A 7 0.66 -5.49 24.47
C HIS A 7 0.12 -4.17 25.02
N LEU A 8 -0.08 -3.16 24.14
CA LEU A 8 -0.60 -1.87 24.55
C LEU A 8 -2.09 -1.94 24.82
N PRO A 9 -2.55 -1.45 25.99
CA PRO A 9 -3.98 -1.23 26.20
C PRO A 9 -4.53 -0.25 25.15
N GLU A 10 -5.76 -0.47 24.73
CA GLU A 10 -6.41 0.37 23.72
C GLU A 10 -6.39 1.87 24.10
N ILE A 11 -6.46 2.19 25.38
CA ILE A 11 -6.45 3.56 25.89
C ILE A 11 -5.12 4.28 25.60
N LEU A 12 -4.02 3.53 25.41
CA LEU A 12 -2.71 4.10 25.13
C LEU A 12 -2.42 4.23 23.61
N LEU A 13 -3.28 3.73 22.76
CA LEU A 13 -3.08 3.80 21.30
C LEU A 13 -3.02 5.22 20.75
N PRO A 14 -3.84 6.18 21.23
CA PRO A 14 -3.68 7.57 20.80
C PRO A 14 -2.30 8.15 21.13
N GLU A 15 -1.76 7.85 22.31
CA GLU A 15 -0.42 8.28 22.70
C GLU A 15 0.67 7.58 21.87
N ALA A 16 0.50 6.29 21.60
CA ALA A 16 1.43 5.54 20.75
C ALA A 16 1.49 6.15 19.34
N LEU A 17 0.35 6.60 18.83
CA LEU A 17 0.28 7.26 17.53
C LEU A 17 1.00 8.62 17.54
N GLU A 18 0.86 9.40 18.62
CA GLU A 18 1.61 10.65 18.77
C GLU A 18 3.11 10.41 18.88
N VAL A 19 3.54 9.35 19.57
CA VAL A 19 4.96 8.97 19.64
C VAL A 19 5.46 8.60 18.24
N ALA A 20 4.70 7.83 17.50
CA ALA A 20 5.03 7.47 16.12
C ALA A 20 5.19 8.72 15.25
N ARG A 21 4.27 9.69 15.38
CA ARG A 21 4.33 10.96 14.67
C ARG A 21 5.63 11.73 14.96
N GLY A 22 6.13 11.63 16.19
CA GLY A 22 7.35 12.32 16.62
C GLY A 22 8.65 11.65 16.17
N ILE A 23 8.61 10.47 15.59
CA ILE A 23 9.79 9.78 15.09
C ILE A 23 10.39 10.60 13.94
N ARG A 24 11.67 10.94 14.04
CA ARG A 24 12.34 11.81 13.06
C ARG A 24 12.63 11.08 11.76
N ASP A 25 13.09 9.84 11.85
CA ASP A 25 13.35 9.03 10.67
C ASP A 25 12.03 8.62 10.03
N GLU A 26 11.86 8.94 8.76
CA GLU A 26 10.59 8.72 8.06
C GLU A 26 10.32 7.24 7.78
N SER A 27 11.36 6.45 7.54
CA SER A 27 11.22 5.00 7.37
C SER A 27 10.78 4.35 8.69
N ASP A 28 11.39 4.76 9.80
CA ASP A 28 11.01 4.26 11.13
C ASP A 28 9.57 4.67 11.47
N ARG A 29 9.17 5.90 11.09
CA ARG A 29 7.80 6.38 11.27
C ARG A 29 6.82 5.52 10.48
N ALA A 30 7.12 5.23 9.22
CA ALA A 30 6.29 4.36 8.38
C ALA A 30 6.19 2.96 8.97
N THR A 31 7.29 2.40 9.45
CA THR A 31 7.32 1.10 10.11
C THR A 31 6.46 1.10 11.36
N ALA A 32 6.56 2.13 12.20
CA ALA A 32 5.75 2.26 13.42
C ALA A 32 4.26 2.29 13.09
N LEU A 33 3.85 3.05 12.06
CA LEU A 33 2.45 3.09 11.62
C LEU A 33 1.97 1.72 11.15
N THR A 34 2.79 1.01 10.38
CA THR A 34 2.46 -0.34 9.90
C THR A 34 2.24 -1.30 11.06
N TRP A 35 3.07 -1.23 12.09
CA TRP A 35 2.94 -2.08 13.27
C TRP A 35 1.74 -1.70 14.14
N LEU A 36 1.37 -0.43 14.22
CA LEU A 36 0.22 0.02 14.99
C LEU A 36 -1.11 -0.25 14.28
N ALA A 37 -1.13 -0.22 12.96
CA ALA A 37 -2.35 -0.29 12.16
C ALA A 37 -3.32 -1.42 12.56
N PRO A 38 -2.87 -2.68 12.78
CA PRO A 38 -3.79 -3.76 13.15
C PRO A 38 -4.51 -3.56 14.48
N TYR A 39 -3.97 -2.72 15.36
CA TYR A 39 -4.48 -2.50 16.72
C TYR A 39 -5.29 -1.22 16.85
N LEU A 40 -5.32 -0.37 15.81
CA LEU A 40 -6.02 0.92 15.86
C LEU A 40 -7.52 0.73 15.68
N PRO A 41 -8.34 1.33 16.57
CA PRO A 41 -9.78 1.40 16.32
C PRO A 41 -10.08 2.31 15.13
N GLU A 42 -11.26 2.14 14.52
CA GLU A 42 -11.67 2.95 13.37
C GLU A 42 -11.58 4.44 13.63
N SER A 43 -11.83 4.88 14.87
CA SER A 43 -11.76 6.29 15.24
C SER A 43 -10.37 6.90 15.14
N LEU A 44 -9.31 6.09 15.21
CA LEU A 44 -7.92 6.54 15.11
C LEU A 44 -7.31 6.38 13.71
N LEU A 45 -7.96 5.65 12.81
CA LEU A 45 -7.46 5.45 11.45
C LEU A 45 -7.29 6.76 10.68
N PRO A 46 -8.23 7.73 10.74
CA PRO A 46 -8.00 9.03 10.09
C PRO A 46 -6.77 9.76 10.61
N LYS A 47 -6.48 9.65 11.90
CA LYS A 47 -5.30 10.26 12.51
C LYS A 47 -4.01 9.56 12.03
N ALA A 48 -4.02 8.24 11.97
CA ALA A 48 -2.90 7.47 11.41
C ALA A 48 -2.65 7.83 9.95
N LEU A 49 -3.70 8.00 9.16
CA LEU A 49 -3.60 8.43 7.78
C LEU A 49 -2.98 9.82 7.66
N ALA A 50 -3.35 10.75 8.53
CA ALA A 50 -2.73 12.08 8.56
C ALA A 50 -1.23 12.01 8.84
N VAL A 51 -0.81 11.15 9.77
CA VAL A 51 0.62 10.93 10.06
C VAL A 51 1.35 10.35 8.84
N ALA A 52 0.73 9.40 8.13
CA ALA A 52 1.29 8.83 6.90
C ALA A 52 1.47 9.89 5.81
N ARG A 53 0.48 10.77 5.64
CA ARG A 53 0.52 11.85 4.64
C ARG A 53 1.60 12.89 4.93
N ASP A 54 1.98 13.07 6.18
CA ASP A 54 3.04 13.99 6.58
C ASP A 54 4.45 13.45 6.29
N ILE A 55 4.58 12.22 5.85
CA ILE A 55 5.87 11.63 5.45
C ILE A 55 6.28 12.21 4.09
N TRP A 56 7.45 12.82 4.03
CA TRP A 56 7.95 13.48 2.82
C TRP A 56 8.57 12.50 1.82
N SER A 57 9.28 11.49 2.33
CA SER A 57 9.83 10.44 1.47
C SER A 57 8.70 9.65 0.82
N GLU A 58 8.63 9.68 -0.50
CA GLU A 58 7.59 8.96 -1.24
C GLU A 58 7.61 7.47 -0.96
N SER A 59 8.80 6.86 -0.88
CA SER A 59 8.96 5.44 -0.57
C SER A 59 8.41 5.10 0.82
N SER A 60 8.77 5.90 1.83
CA SER A 60 8.28 5.69 3.20
C SER A 60 6.78 5.96 3.31
N ARG A 61 6.28 6.97 2.58
CA ARG A 61 4.85 7.26 2.55
C ARG A 61 4.05 6.09 1.94
N VAL A 62 4.53 5.51 0.84
CA VAL A 62 3.92 4.32 0.23
C VAL A 62 3.89 3.18 1.23
N GLU A 63 4.98 2.93 1.93
CA GLU A 63 5.06 1.89 2.95
C GLU A 63 3.99 2.08 4.04
N ALA A 64 3.87 3.31 4.56
CA ALA A 64 2.87 3.64 5.57
C ALA A 64 1.44 3.46 5.06
N LEU A 65 1.15 3.92 3.83
CA LEU A 65 -0.17 3.79 3.23
C LEU A 65 -0.54 2.33 2.97
N ILE A 66 0.42 1.52 2.50
CA ILE A 66 0.23 0.09 2.31
C ILE A 66 -0.06 -0.59 3.66
N GLY A 67 0.64 -0.19 4.72
CA GLY A 67 0.41 -0.71 6.07
C GLY A 67 -0.99 -0.42 6.59
N LEU A 68 -1.57 0.71 6.20
CA LEU A 68 -2.94 1.08 6.57
C LEU A 68 -4.01 0.46 5.67
N ALA A 69 -3.66 0.04 4.46
CA ALA A 69 -4.61 -0.42 3.45
C ALA A 69 -5.52 -1.58 3.89
N PRO A 70 -5.05 -2.59 4.69
CA PRO A 70 -5.94 -3.64 5.17
C PRO A 70 -7.12 -3.13 6.01
N HIS A 71 -6.95 -1.97 6.63
CA HIS A 71 -7.96 -1.34 7.50
C HIS A 71 -8.63 -0.14 6.85
N LEU A 72 -7.99 0.43 5.82
CA LEU A 72 -8.47 1.58 5.04
C LEU A 72 -8.22 1.32 3.55
N PRO A 73 -8.97 0.42 2.89
CA PRO A 73 -8.73 0.09 1.47
C PRO A 73 -8.77 1.31 0.54
N GLN A 74 -9.47 2.36 0.93
CA GLN A 74 -9.57 3.60 0.15
C GLN A 74 -8.25 4.35 0.01
N VAL A 75 -7.18 3.98 0.74
CA VAL A 75 -5.85 4.59 0.58
C VAL A 75 -5.06 4.01 -0.58
N LEU A 76 -5.51 2.90 -1.18
CA LEU A 76 -4.78 2.24 -2.27
C LEU A 76 -4.53 3.16 -3.47
N PRO A 77 -5.50 3.94 -3.97
CA PRO A 77 -5.22 4.91 -5.05
C PRO A 77 -4.18 5.95 -4.66
N GLU A 78 -4.21 6.43 -3.42
CA GLU A 78 -3.22 7.38 -2.91
C GLU A 78 -1.83 6.76 -2.82
N ALA A 79 -1.74 5.51 -2.38
CA ALA A 79 -0.49 4.75 -2.34
C ALA A 79 0.07 4.57 -3.76
N LEU A 80 -0.78 4.31 -4.74
CA LEU A 80 -0.36 4.18 -6.14
C LEU A 80 0.20 5.50 -6.68
N GLU A 81 -0.46 6.62 -6.42
CA GLU A 81 0.01 7.93 -6.85
C GLU A 81 1.37 8.28 -6.21
N ALA A 82 1.54 7.97 -4.92
CA ALA A 82 2.82 8.17 -4.25
C ALA A 82 3.93 7.28 -4.87
N ALA A 83 3.61 6.04 -5.19
CA ALA A 83 4.55 5.11 -5.83
C ALA A 83 4.96 5.61 -7.22
N ARG A 84 4.02 6.14 -8.00
CA ARG A 84 4.28 6.69 -9.33
C ARG A 84 5.20 7.92 -9.27
N GLY A 85 5.14 8.68 -8.19
CA GLY A 85 5.98 9.86 -7.98
C GLY A 85 7.44 9.55 -7.68
N ILE A 86 7.78 8.30 -7.35
CA ILE A 86 9.15 7.91 -7.04
C ILE A 86 10.00 8.02 -8.30
N GLY A 87 11.03 8.89 -8.28
CA GLY A 87 11.87 9.17 -9.44
C GLY A 87 12.80 8.04 -9.83
N GLY A 88 13.37 7.33 -8.84
CA GLY A 88 14.27 6.19 -9.09
C GLY A 88 13.50 4.94 -9.47
N GLU A 89 13.82 4.34 -10.63
CA GLU A 89 13.11 3.14 -11.11
C GLU A 89 13.21 1.97 -10.13
N SER A 90 14.37 1.78 -9.50
CA SER A 90 14.56 0.69 -8.52
C SER A 90 13.62 0.84 -7.32
N ASP A 91 13.52 2.03 -6.77
CA ASP A 91 12.66 2.30 -5.61
C ASP A 91 11.20 2.28 -6.00
N ARG A 92 10.87 2.81 -7.18
CA ARG A 92 9.52 2.74 -7.74
C ARG A 92 9.07 1.29 -7.93
N ALA A 93 9.95 0.45 -8.47
CA ALA A 93 9.66 -0.98 -8.65
C ALA A 93 9.40 -1.68 -7.32
N LYS A 94 10.19 -1.38 -6.29
CA LYS A 94 9.97 -1.94 -4.94
C LYS A 94 8.62 -1.51 -4.37
N ALA A 95 8.29 -0.23 -4.50
CA ALA A 95 7.02 0.31 -4.01
C ALA A 95 5.83 -0.33 -4.74
N LEU A 96 5.88 -0.44 -6.07
CA LEU A 96 4.82 -1.05 -6.86
C LEU A 96 4.70 -2.54 -6.58
N LYS A 97 5.80 -3.25 -6.37
CA LYS A 97 5.78 -4.66 -5.99
C LYS A 97 5.10 -4.84 -4.63
N ALA A 98 5.45 -4.01 -3.65
CA ALA A 98 4.81 -4.04 -2.33
C ALA A 98 3.33 -3.72 -2.41
N LEU A 99 2.95 -2.72 -3.21
CA LEU A 99 1.55 -2.35 -3.42
C LEU A 99 0.77 -3.49 -4.07
N THR A 100 1.29 -4.09 -5.13
CA THR A 100 0.59 -5.18 -5.84
C THR A 100 0.40 -6.41 -4.97
N ALA A 101 1.28 -6.65 -3.98
CA ALA A 101 1.13 -7.73 -3.03
C ALA A 101 -0.10 -7.58 -2.12
N THR A 102 -0.63 -6.36 -1.97
CA THR A 102 -1.82 -6.07 -1.15
C THR A 102 -3.11 -6.11 -1.95
N LEU A 103 -3.04 -6.17 -3.27
CA LEU A 103 -4.21 -6.11 -4.14
C LEU A 103 -4.91 -7.47 -4.24
N THR A 104 -6.23 -7.44 -4.17
CA THR A 104 -7.09 -8.61 -4.35
C THR A 104 -8.26 -8.21 -5.25
N PRO A 105 -8.95 -9.17 -5.89
CA PRO A 105 -10.15 -8.85 -6.66
C PRO A 105 -11.22 -8.11 -5.85
N ALA A 106 -11.22 -8.26 -4.53
CA ALA A 106 -12.19 -7.61 -3.65
C ALA A 106 -11.91 -6.12 -3.40
N ASN A 107 -10.64 -5.68 -3.49
CA ASN A 107 -10.26 -4.30 -3.20
C ASN A 107 -9.83 -3.49 -4.44
N VAL A 108 -9.98 -4.07 -5.63
CA VAL A 108 -9.57 -3.44 -6.90
C VAL A 108 -10.75 -3.43 -7.86
N ASP A 109 -11.14 -2.26 -8.36
CA ASP A 109 -12.08 -2.14 -9.47
C ASP A 109 -11.31 -2.05 -10.80
N LEU A 110 -12.04 -2.09 -11.91
CA LEU A 110 -11.44 -2.07 -13.25
C LEU A 110 -10.63 -0.79 -13.49
N SER A 111 -11.14 0.35 -13.06
CA SER A 111 -10.47 1.64 -13.22
C SER A 111 -9.13 1.66 -12.50
N PHE A 112 -9.11 1.21 -11.23
CA PHE A 112 -7.88 1.14 -10.45
C PHE A 112 -6.91 0.11 -11.05
N TRP A 113 -7.42 -1.02 -11.54
CA TRP A 113 -6.61 -2.03 -12.24
C TRP A 113 -5.88 -1.43 -13.45
N GLN A 114 -6.59 -0.63 -14.25
CA GLN A 114 -5.99 0.05 -15.39
C GLN A 114 -4.89 1.02 -14.95
N ASP A 115 -5.10 1.76 -13.87
CA ASP A 115 -4.09 2.67 -13.31
C ASP A 115 -2.86 1.91 -12.81
N VAL A 116 -3.06 0.75 -12.19
CA VAL A 116 -1.96 -0.12 -11.74
C VAL A 116 -1.14 -0.61 -12.94
N LEU A 117 -1.80 -1.09 -13.99
CA LEU A 117 -1.10 -1.54 -15.20
C LEU A 117 -0.30 -0.42 -15.84
N GLN A 118 -0.87 0.79 -15.88
CA GLN A 118 -0.19 1.96 -16.42
C GLN A 118 1.06 2.32 -15.62
N ALA A 119 0.98 2.25 -14.30
CA ALA A 119 2.12 2.49 -13.42
C ALA A 119 3.21 1.43 -13.62
N LEU A 120 2.82 0.15 -13.73
CA LEU A 120 3.75 -0.95 -13.99
C LEU A 120 4.43 -0.84 -15.34
N GLY A 121 3.76 -0.24 -16.32
CA GLY A 121 4.32 0.03 -17.65
C GLY A 121 5.52 0.99 -17.64
N THR A 122 5.76 1.69 -16.53
CA THR A 122 6.95 2.56 -16.37
C THR A 122 8.21 1.80 -15.97
N LEU A 123 8.08 0.51 -15.66
CA LEU A 123 9.19 -0.33 -15.23
C LEU A 123 9.87 -1.02 -16.41
N THR A 124 11.17 -1.32 -16.25
CA THR A 124 11.86 -2.20 -17.17
C THR A 124 11.25 -3.62 -17.13
N ARG A 125 11.40 -4.35 -18.21
CA ARG A 125 10.84 -5.69 -18.33
C ARG A 125 11.19 -6.63 -17.17
N PRO A 126 12.47 -6.75 -16.75
CA PRO A 126 12.80 -7.62 -15.62
C PRO A 126 12.06 -7.26 -14.33
N ARG A 127 11.94 -5.97 -14.03
CA ARG A 127 11.26 -5.50 -12.83
C ARG A 127 9.75 -5.68 -12.90
N PHE A 128 9.18 -5.46 -14.07
CA PHE A 128 7.76 -5.76 -14.31
C PHE A 128 7.47 -7.25 -14.07
N LEU A 129 8.31 -8.14 -14.60
CA LEU A 129 8.11 -9.58 -14.45
C LEU A 129 8.14 -10.04 -12.98
N GLU A 130 8.87 -9.33 -12.12
CA GLU A 130 8.88 -9.63 -10.68
C GLU A 130 7.53 -9.39 -10.01
N THR A 131 6.66 -8.56 -10.59
CA THR A 131 5.33 -8.29 -10.05
C THR A 131 4.28 -9.31 -10.49
N ILE A 132 4.54 -10.09 -11.52
CA ILE A 132 3.56 -11.01 -12.13
C ILE A 132 2.93 -11.97 -11.12
N PRO A 133 3.67 -12.63 -10.21
CA PRO A 133 3.05 -13.49 -9.21
C PRO A 133 1.97 -12.82 -8.38
N ASN A 134 2.15 -11.54 -8.05
CA ASN A 134 1.17 -10.75 -7.29
C ASN A 134 -0.06 -10.40 -8.12
N LEU A 135 0.09 -10.35 -9.45
CA LEU A 135 -0.96 -9.93 -10.37
C LEU A 135 -1.83 -11.07 -10.88
N VAL A 136 -1.37 -12.33 -10.76
CA VAL A 136 -2.08 -13.47 -11.30
C VAL A 136 -3.56 -13.53 -10.91
N PRO A 137 -3.95 -13.36 -9.62
CA PRO A 137 -5.37 -13.35 -9.26
C PRO A 137 -6.16 -12.22 -9.92
N LEU A 138 -5.55 -11.06 -10.13
CA LEU A 138 -6.19 -9.91 -10.77
C LEU A 138 -6.30 -10.12 -12.28
N ILE A 139 -5.27 -10.67 -12.91
CA ILE A 139 -5.28 -11.00 -14.33
C ILE A 139 -6.39 -12.00 -14.62
N LEU A 140 -6.50 -13.05 -13.80
CA LEU A 140 -7.56 -14.05 -13.95
C LEU A 140 -8.95 -13.44 -13.73
N HIS A 141 -9.07 -12.50 -12.80
CA HIS A 141 -10.36 -11.86 -12.51
C HIS A 141 -10.81 -10.91 -13.62
N PHE A 142 -9.92 -10.00 -14.08
CA PHE A 142 -10.29 -8.93 -15.02
C PHE A 142 -10.10 -9.32 -16.48
N GLU A 143 -9.04 -10.01 -16.82
CA GLU A 143 -8.64 -10.27 -18.20
C GLU A 143 -8.90 -11.70 -18.65
N GLY A 144 -8.89 -12.66 -17.71
CA GLY A 144 -9.26 -14.03 -17.99
C GLY A 144 -10.67 -14.16 -18.48
N GLU A 145 -11.61 -13.42 -17.92
CA GLU A 145 -13.01 -13.40 -18.37
C GLU A 145 -13.15 -12.86 -19.80
N VAL A 146 -12.42 -11.78 -20.11
CA VAL A 146 -12.43 -11.18 -21.44
C VAL A 146 -11.85 -12.16 -22.46
N ALA A 147 -10.71 -12.78 -22.14
CA ALA A 147 -10.09 -13.77 -22.99
C ALA A 147 -10.99 -14.99 -23.22
N LEU A 148 -11.65 -15.48 -22.18
CA LEU A 148 -12.60 -16.57 -22.29
C LEU A 148 -13.81 -16.20 -23.17
N ARG A 149 -14.34 -15.00 -23.03
CA ARG A 149 -15.44 -14.51 -23.85
C ARG A 149 -15.05 -14.46 -25.34
N GLU A 150 -13.85 -13.99 -25.63
CA GLU A 150 -13.34 -13.93 -27.01
C GLU A 150 -13.15 -15.32 -27.63
N VAL A 151 -12.73 -16.29 -26.81
CA VAL A 151 -12.53 -17.67 -27.29
C VAL A 151 -13.85 -18.37 -27.54
N TYR A 152 -14.90 -18.08 -26.78
CA TYR A 152 -16.20 -18.76 -26.90
C TYR A 152 -17.24 -17.99 -27.74
N GLN A 153 -16.84 -16.86 -28.29
CA GLN A 153 -17.63 -16.17 -29.31
C GLN A 153 -17.24 -16.62 -30.71
#